data_f4884bedf72f395efccb9ea5aebaec80
#
_entry.id   f4884bedf72f395efccb9ea5aebaec80
#
_cell.length_a   1.000
_cell.length_b   1.000
_cell.length_c   1.000
_cell.angle_alpha   90.00
_cell.angle_beta   90.00
_cell.angle_gamma   90.00
#
_symmetry.space_group_name_H-M   'P 1'
#
loop_
_entity.id
_entity.type
_entity.pdbx_description
1 polymer ?
#
loop_
_entity_poly.entity_id
_entity_poly.type
_entity_poly.pdbx_seq_one_letter_code
_entity_poly.pdbx_strand_id
1 'polypeptide(L)'
;MVPNINVKVGPQFYRYSPGAIDFIPEILREYRVNNVLIIHGTISWEKAKPFLKSVLETDFNFFFERYNGECSYNECYRIAEIIREKDIDFVIGVGGGKLADLTLYSSFLANIRCCSYARK
;
A
#
# COMPACT_ATOMS: atom_id res chain seq x y z
N MET A 1 -13.88 4.28 -21.63
CA MET A 1 -12.89 3.96 -20.59
C MET A 1 -12.15 5.21 -20.14
N VAL A 2 -11.91 5.34 -18.89
CA VAL A 2 -11.15 6.46 -18.36
C VAL A 2 -9.86 5.91 -17.76
N PRO A 3 -8.75 5.98 -18.50
CA PRO A 3 -7.53 5.29 -18.10
C PRO A 3 -6.78 5.92 -16.93
N ASN A 4 -6.99 7.20 -16.69
CA ASN A 4 -6.21 7.91 -15.67
C ASN A 4 -7.12 8.58 -14.64
N ILE A 5 -7.74 7.74 -13.80
CA ILE A 5 -8.61 8.25 -12.74
C ILE A 5 -7.81 8.36 -11.45
N ASN A 6 -7.81 9.54 -10.87
CA ASN A 6 -7.28 9.77 -9.54
C ASN A 6 -8.43 10.18 -8.65
N VAL A 7 -8.69 9.39 -7.62
CA VAL A 7 -9.72 9.70 -6.63
C VAL A 7 -9.07 9.77 -5.27
N LYS A 8 -9.26 10.89 -4.60
CA LYS A 8 -8.69 11.10 -3.27
C LYS A 8 -9.84 11.13 -2.28
N VAL A 9 -9.85 10.15 -1.38
CA VAL A 9 -10.90 9.98 -0.38
C VAL A 9 -10.23 9.79 0.98
N GLY A 10 -10.43 10.75 1.89
CA GLY A 10 -9.83 10.68 3.21
C GLY A 10 -8.31 10.62 3.13
N PRO A 11 -7.67 9.70 3.87
CA PRO A 11 -6.20 9.60 3.90
C PRO A 11 -5.61 8.82 2.73
N GLN A 12 -6.38 8.49 1.72
CA GLN A 12 -5.93 7.68 0.59
C GLN A 12 -6.35 8.31 -0.72
N PHE A 13 -5.75 7.82 -1.80
CA PHE A 13 -6.21 8.15 -3.14
C PHE A 13 -6.15 6.91 -4.01
N TYR A 14 -6.81 6.98 -5.15
CA TYR A 14 -6.94 5.86 -6.07
C TYR A 14 -6.48 6.29 -7.45
N ARG A 15 -5.63 5.48 -8.07
CA ARG A 15 -5.21 5.69 -9.44
C ARG A 15 -5.29 4.39 -10.21
N TYR A 16 -5.97 4.42 -11.33
CA TYR A 16 -6.15 3.26 -12.19
C TYR A 16 -5.68 3.59 -13.60
N SER A 17 -4.53 3.06 -13.98
CA SER A 17 -3.99 3.22 -15.33
C SER A 17 -2.85 2.24 -15.55
N PRO A 18 -2.53 1.88 -16.81
CA PRO A 18 -1.33 1.12 -17.08
C PRO A 18 -0.09 1.86 -16.59
N GLY A 19 0.83 1.15 -15.95
CA GLY A 19 2.04 1.75 -15.42
C GLY A 19 1.85 2.61 -14.19
N ALA A 20 0.71 2.51 -13.52
CA ALA A 20 0.42 3.31 -12.34
C ALA A 20 1.44 3.12 -11.21
N ILE A 21 2.07 1.95 -11.14
CA ILE A 21 3.10 1.65 -10.15
C ILE A 21 4.26 2.63 -10.21
N ASP A 22 4.57 3.15 -11.39
CA ASP A 22 5.70 4.06 -11.59
C ASP A 22 5.46 5.44 -10.97
N PHE A 23 4.22 5.75 -10.62
CA PHE A 23 3.89 7.02 -9.95
C PHE A 23 4.07 6.97 -8.44
N ILE A 24 4.28 5.80 -7.87
CA ILE A 24 4.39 5.65 -6.41
C ILE A 24 5.54 6.50 -5.85
N PRO A 25 6.75 6.49 -6.42
CA PRO A 25 7.82 7.33 -5.87
C PRO A 25 7.47 8.82 -5.85
N GLU A 26 6.79 9.32 -6.87
CA GLU A 26 6.36 10.71 -6.93
C GLU A 26 5.35 11.02 -5.81
N ILE A 27 4.42 10.12 -5.59
CA ILE A 27 3.41 10.26 -4.54
C ILE A 27 4.07 10.30 -3.16
N LEU A 28 5.02 9.41 -2.93
CA LEU A 28 5.74 9.35 -1.66
C LEU A 28 6.52 10.65 -1.40
N ARG A 29 7.12 11.21 -2.44
CA ARG A 29 7.84 12.49 -2.32
C ARG A 29 6.88 13.65 -2.07
N GLU A 30 5.75 13.67 -2.76
CA GLU A 30 4.74 14.71 -2.61
C GLU A 30 4.24 14.80 -1.17
N TYR A 31 3.99 13.65 -0.53
CA TYR A 31 3.51 13.61 0.85
C TYR A 31 4.63 13.59 1.88
N ARG A 32 5.88 13.74 1.45
CA ARG A 32 7.05 13.78 2.34
C ARG A 32 7.15 12.57 3.24
N VAL A 33 6.94 11.40 2.65
CA VAL A 33 6.95 10.12 3.36
C VAL A 33 8.38 9.73 3.72
N ASN A 34 8.55 9.19 4.91
CA ASN A 34 9.83 8.62 5.35
C ASN A 34 9.74 7.10 5.48
N ASN A 35 8.69 6.61 6.13
CA ASN A 35 8.52 5.19 6.45
C ASN A 35 7.33 4.62 5.68
N VAL A 36 7.57 3.57 4.94
CA VAL A 36 6.55 2.92 4.09
C VAL A 36 6.37 1.49 4.56
N LEU A 37 5.13 1.09 4.81
CA LEU A 37 4.80 -0.30 5.08
C LEU A 37 4.23 -0.92 3.83
N ILE A 38 4.80 -2.06 3.42
CA ILE A 38 4.28 -2.85 2.32
C ILE A 38 3.60 -4.08 2.91
N ILE A 39 2.30 -4.17 2.70
CA ILE A 39 1.51 -5.34 3.11
C ILE A 39 1.39 -6.25 1.89
N HIS A 40 1.69 -7.52 2.05
CA HIS A 40 1.70 -8.44 0.93
C HIS A 40 1.18 -9.82 1.29
N GLY A 41 0.79 -10.57 0.27
CA GLY A 41 0.47 -11.99 0.40
C GLY A 41 1.68 -12.84 0.07
N THR A 42 1.45 -14.09 -0.36
CA THR A 42 2.53 -15.00 -0.71
C THR A 42 2.74 -15.05 -2.22
N ILE A 43 1.75 -15.53 -2.95
CA ILE A 43 1.88 -15.73 -4.40
C ILE A 43 1.87 -14.41 -5.15
N SER A 44 0.94 -13.53 -4.81
CA SER A 44 0.83 -12.21 -5.44
C SER A 44 2.11 -11.39 -5.24
N TRP A 45 2.72 -11.52 -4.07
CA TRP A 45 3.94 -10.80 -3.75
C TRP A 45 5.09 -11.22 -4.67
N GLU A 46 5.28 -12.53 -4.84
CA GLU A 46 6.35 -13.04 -5.69
C GLU A 46 6.19 -12.59 -7.14
N LYS A 47 4.95 -12.49 -7.61
CA LYS A 47 4.66 -12.02 -8.97
C LYS A 47 4.82 -10.50 -9.12
N ALA A 48 4.48 -9.76 -8.11
CA ALA A 48 4.52 -8.29 -8.15
C ALA A 48 5.90 -7.70 -7.87
N LYS A 49 6.72 -8.41 -7.11
CA LYS A 49 8.02 -7.94 -6.64
C LYS A 49 8.91 -7.38 -7.75
N PRO A 50 9.06 -8.02 -8.91
CA PRO A 50 9.89 -7.46 -9.98
C PRO A 50 9.39 -6.10 -10.48
N PHE A 51 8.07 -5.87 -10.45
CA PHE A 51 7.47 -4.62 -10.90
C PHE A 51 7.60 -3.50 -9.87
N LEU A 52 7.87 -3.86 -8.61
CA LEU A 52 8.08 -2.91 -7.53
C LEU A 52 9.54 -2.51 -7.35
N LYS A 53 10.42 -3.05 -8.16
CA LYS A 53 11.85 -2.82 -8.03
C LYS A 53 12.19 -1.34 -8.02
N SER A 54 11.62 -0.56 -8.94
CA SER A 54 11.87 0.87 -9.02
C SER A 54 11.44 1.62 -7.75
N VAL A 55 10.36 1.14 -7.13
CA VAL A 55 9.88 1.71 -5.87
C VAL A 55 10.83 1.38 -4.73
N LEU A 56 11.25 0.11 -4.64
CA LEU A 56 12.10 -0.38 -3.55
C LEU A 56 13.53 0.16 -3.62
N GLU A 57 13.96 0.66 -4.76
CA GLU A 57 15.28 1.25 -4.94
C GLU A 57 15.34 2.73 -4.53
N THR A 58 14.25 3.29 -4.06
CA THR A 58 14.22 4.68 -3.58
C THR A 58 14.76 4.77 -2.15
N ASP A 59 14.98 6.00 -1.68
CA ASP A 59 15.59 6.27 -0.38
C ASP A 59 14.65 6.19 0.82
N PHE A 60 13.42 5.73 0.61
CA PHE A 60 12.46 5.59 1.71
C PHE A 60 12.80 4.38 2.57
N ASN A 61 12.38 4.41 3.83
CA ASN A 61 12.51 3.27 4.72
C ASN A 61 11.34 2.33 4.50
N PHE A 62 11.60 1.13 4.03
CA PHE A 62 10.56 0.15 3.74
C PHE A 62 10.50 -0.92 4.82
N PHE A 63 9.26 -1.19 5.26
CA PHE A 63 8.95 -2.29 6.16
C PHE A 63 8.00 -3.23 5.45
N PHE A 64 8.10 -4.51 5.71
CA PHE A 64 7.32 -5.52 5.00
C PHE A 64 6.53 -6.33 6.02
N GLU A 65 5.26 -6.54 5.73
CA GLU A 65 4.41 -7.35 6.58
C GLU A 65 3.51 -8.22 5.72
N ARG A 66 3.53 -9.51 5.99
CA ARG A 66 2.64 -10.45 5.33
C ARG A 66 1.33 -10.51 6.08
N TYR A 67 0.19 -10.38 5.35
CA TYR A 67 -1.11 -10.51 6.00
C TYR A 67 -1.48 -11.99 6.15
N ASN A 68 -2.41 -12.28 7.05
CA ASN A 68 -2.74 -13.66 7.42
C ASN A 68 -3.68 -14.37 6.44
N GLY A 69 -4.05 -13.74 5.34
CA GLY A 69 -4.94 -14.32 4.34
C GLY A 69 -6.38 -13.86 4.43
N GLU A 70 -6.74 -13.14 5.49
CA GLU A 70 -8.11 -12.69 5.69
C GLU A 70 -8.16 -11.21 6.04
N CYS A 71 -9.21 -10.54 5.54
CA CYS A 71 -9.49 -9.16 5.92
C CYS A 71 -10.50 -9.21 7.07
N SER A 72 -9.98 -9.41 8.27
CA SER A 72 -10.78 -9.43 9.50
C SER A 72 -10.50 -8.19 10.33
N TYR A 73 -11.40 -7.88 11.28
CA TYR A 73 -11.15 -6.75 12.18
C TYR A 73 -9.87 -6.97 12.99
N ASN A 74 -9.63 -8.18 13.47
CA ASN A 74 -8.41 -8.49 14.22
C ASN A 74 -7.16 -8.22 13.40
N GLU A 75 -7.17 -8.61 12.13
CA GLU A 75 -6.02 -8.37 11.26
C GLU A 75 -5.86 -6.88 10.95
N CYS A 76 -6.96 -6.15 10.76
CA CYS A 76 -6.90 -4.70 10.57
C CYS A 76 -6.29 -4.00 11.77
N TYR A 77 -6.68 -4.41 12.99
CA TYR A 77 -6.10 -3.84 14.20
C TYR A 77 -4.63 -4.19 14.36
N ARG A 78 -4.26 -5.42 14.01
CA ARG A 78 -2.86 -5.84 14.04
C ARG A 78 -1.99 -4.97 13.15
N ILE A 79 -2.44 -4.76 11.92
CA ILE A 79 -1.70 -3.92 10.97
C ILE A 79 -1.67 -2.46 11.44
N ALA A 80 -2.78 -1.95 11.94
CA ALA A 80 -2.84 -0.58 12.47
C ALA A 80 -1.85 -0.37 13.62
N GLU A 81 -1.68 -1.37 14.48
CA GLU A 81 -0.69 -1.30 15.55
C GLU A 81 0.74 -1.26 15.00
N ILE A 82 1.04 -2.05 13.98
CA ILE A 82 2.35 -2.02 13.32
C ILE A 82 2.61 -0.64 12.74
N ILE A 83 1.60 -0.04 12.11
CA ILE A 83 1.70 1.30 11.55
C ILE A 83 2.10 2.31 12.63
N ARG A 84 1.47 2.23 13.79
CA ARG A 84 1.76 3.14 14.90
C ARG A 84 3.13 2.89 15.50
N GLU A 85 3.48 1.64 15.75
CA GLU A 85 4.74 1.27 16.38
C GLU A 85 5.96 1.67 15.56
N LYS A 86 5.85 1.59 14.25
CA LYS A 86 6.96 1.87 13.33
C LYS A 86 6.90 3.26 12.71
N ASP A 87 5.98 4.09 13.19
CA ASP A 87 5.79 5.45 12.65
C ASP A 87 5.63 5.46 11.13
N ILE A 88 4.81 4.55 10.63
CA ILE A 88 4.57 4.43 9.18
C ILE A 88 3.79 5.64 8.70
N ASP A 89 4.25 6.23 7.61
CA ASP A 89 3.64 7.41 6.98
C ASP A 89 2.75 7.04 5.81
N PHE A 90 2.99 5.89 5.20
CA PHE A 90 2.28 5.48 3.99
C PHE A 90 2.25 3.96 3.91
N VAL A 91 1.12 3.40 3.49
CA VAL A 91 0.97 1.95 3.34
C VAL A 91 0.73 1.61 1.88
N ILE A 92 1.44 0.62 1.38
CA ILE A 92 1.23 0.06 0.05
C ILE A 92 0.77 -1.38 0.22
N GLY A 93 -0.43 -1.68 -0.26
CA GLY A 93 -0.94 -3.05 -0.28
C GLY A 93 -0.70 -3.69 -1.63
N VAL A 94 -0.06 -4.84 -1.66
CA VAL A 94 0.28 -5.56 -2.89
C VAL A 94 -0.44 -6.91 -2.91
N GLY A 95 -1.51 -7.01 -3.69
CA GLY A 95 -2.29 -8.24 -3.79
C GLY A 95 -3.69 -8.00 -4.32
N GLY A 96 -4.58 -8.93 -4.04
CA GLY A 96 -5.96 -8.88 -4.53
C GLY A 96 -6.91 -8.09 -3.65
N GLY A 97 -8.22 -8.32 -3.84
CA GLY A 97 -9.27 -7.55 -3.19
C GLY A 97 -9.25 -7.57 -1.67
N LYS A 98 -9.04 -8.74 -1.07
CA LYS A 98 -8.98 -8.85 0.40
C LYS A 98 -7.87 -8.00 0.98
N LEU A 99 -6.72 -8.01 0.33
CA LEU A 99 -5.57 -7.25 0.77
C LEU A 99 -5.76 -5.75 0.55
N ALA A 100 -6.41 -5.38 -0.54
CA ALA A 100 -6.75 -3.99 -0.80
C ALA A 100 -7.68 -3.44 0.29
N ASP A 101 -8.70 -4.22 0.68
CA ASP A 101 -9.61 -3.83 1.74
C ASP A 101 -8.91 -3.74 3.09
N LEU A 102 -8.04 -4.67 3.38
CA LEU A 102 -7.24 -4.65 4.60
C LEU A 102 -6.36 -3.40 4.67
N THR A 103 -5.69 -3.09 3.57
CA THR A 103 -4.83 -1.91 3.46
C THR A 103 -5.62 -0.64 3.72
N LEU A 104 -6.77 -0.51 3.06
CA LEU A 104 -7.63 0.65 3.21
C LEU A 104 -8.11 0.82 4.65
N TYR A 105 -8.65 -0.24 5.23
CA TYR A 105 -9.23 -0.15 6.56
C TYR A 105 -8.18 0.08 7.64
N SER A 106 -7.06 -0.61 7.57
CA SER A 106 -5.96 -0.46 8.53
C SER A 106 -5.38 0.95 8.50
N SER A 107 -5.21 1.50 7.29
CA SER A 107 -4.70 2.85 7.12
C SER A 107 -5.69 3.89 7.63
N PHE A 108 -6.97 3.65 7.42
CA PHE A 108 -8.03 4.51 7.95
C PHE A 108 -7.99 4.53 9.48
N LEU A 109 -7.87 3.36 10.12
CA LEU A 109 -7.78 3.26 11.57
C LEU A 109 -6.58 4.02 12.14
N ALA A 110 -5.47 4.00 11.43
CA ALA A 110 -4.25 4.70 11.85
C ALA A 110 -4.17 6.13 11.31
N ASN A 111 -5.14 6.55 10.50
CA ASN A 111 -5.22 7.88 9.91
C ASN A 111 -4.00 8.23 9.07
N ILE A 112 -3.58 7.32 8.19
CA ILE A 112 -2.48 7.56 7.27
C ILE A 112 -2.92 7.23 5.85
N ARG A 113 -2.14 7.69 4.88
CA ARG A 113 -2.40 7.47 3.46
C ARG A 113 -1.97 6.07 3.04
N CYS A 114 -2.64 5.57 2.02
CA CYS A 114 -2.30 4.27 1.46
C CYS A 114 -2.59 4.23 -0.03
N CYS A 115 -2.04 3.21 -0.68
CA CYS A 115 -2.45 2.82 -2.02
C CYS A 115 -2.41 1.30 -2.12
N SER A 116 -3.06 0.78 -3.16
CA SER A 116 -3.06 -0.65 -3.43
C SER A 116 -2.55 -0.90 -4.83
N TYR A 117 -1.83 -1.98 -5.00
CA TYR A 117 -1.35 -2.43 -6.28
C TYR A 117 -1.78 -3.88 -6.48
N ALA A 118 -2.56 -4.12 -7.52
CA ALA A 118 -2.94 -5.47 -7.91
C ALA A 118 -2.45 -5.73 -9.33
N ARG A 119 -1.71 -6.79 -9.50
CA ARG A 119 -1.27 -7.23 -10.81
C ARG A 119 -2.27 -8.22 -11.38
N LYS A 120 -2.72 -7.96 -12.58
CA LYS A 120 -3.59 -8.88 -13.29
C LYS A 120 -2.80 -9.88 -14.12
#